data_93793da44047238a8aed88547701b250
#
_entry.id   93793da44047238a8aed88547701b250
#
_cell.length_a   1.000
_cell.length_b   1.000
_cell.length_c   1.000
_cell.angle_alpha   90.00
_cell.angle_beta   90.00
_cell.angle_gamma   90.00
#
_symmetry.space_group_name_H-M   'P 1'
#
loop_
_entity.id
_entity.type
_entity.pdbx_description
1 polymer ?
#
loop_
_entity_poly.entity_id
_entity_poly.type
_entity_poly.pdbx_seq_one_letter_code
_entity_poly.pdbx_strand_id
1 'polypeptide(L)'
;MAKPQKKRKKPVEKPAQLFQPKDFLDLIAPAAVKFNTDSYVLGGLYRCVLALRGYPAVTEELALLSHICNRAGVTLHLYARQVTTAEEDAIYHKAVNKNRLDRSSQDNLKRSVTAEANLQDVAAIIASARKNREPLIHCAVFLELAAKSPEELRLLRDEVGAELTRAKLSADPLLLRQREGFLSANPVGRNALGAQFERVLP
;
A
#
# COMPACT_ATOMS: atom_id res chain seq x y z
N MET A 1 39.74 -25.69 -36.24
CA MET A 1 39.16 -26.44 -35.11
C MET A 1 39.06 -25.49 -33.89
N ALA A 2 37.88 -25.00 -33.60
CA ALA A 2 37.62 -24.07 -32.46
C ALA A 2 37.36 -24.87 -31.20
N LYS A 3 38.07 -24.55 -30.09
CA LYS A 3 37.87 -25.18 -28.77
C LYS A 3 36.52 -24.73 -28.15
N PRO A 4 35.75 -25.65 -27.57
CA PRO A 4 34.50 -25.28 -26.93
C PRO A 4 34.74 -24.48 -25.64
N GLN A 5 34.12 -23.32 -25.53
CA GLN A 5 34.14 -22.52 -24.29
C GLN A 5 33.33 -23.21 -23.20
N LYS A 6 34.00 -23.58 -22.11
CA LYS A 6 33.37 -24.07 -20.87
C LYS A 6 32.50 -22.98 -20.26
N LYS A 7 31.17 -23.13 -20.29
CA LYS A 7 30.24 -22.31 -19.53
C LYS A 7 30.57 -22.42 -18.05
N ARG A 8 31.00 -21.29 -17.45
CA ARG A 8 31.16 -21.17 -15.99
C ARG A 8 29.80 -21.33 -15.34
N LYS A 9 29.60 -22.42 -14.60
CA LYS A 9 28.46 -22.60 -13.72
C LYS A 9 28.50 -21.49 -12.67
N LYS A 10 27.44 -20.68 -12.56
CA LYS A 10 27.27 -19.72 -11.46
C LYS A 10 27.31 -20.53 -10.14
N PRO A 11 28.00 -20.02 -9.09
CA PRO A 11 27.99 -20.69 -7.80
C PRO A 11 26.54 -20.72 -7.29
N VAL A 12 26.09 -21.92 -6.93
CA VAL A 12 24.81 -22.09 -6.22
C VAL A 12 24.98 -21.37 -4.88
N GLU A 13 24.26 -20.28 -4.67
CA GLU A 13 24.22 -19.62 -3.37
C GLU A 13 23.72 -20.66 -2.35
N LYS A 14 24.56 -20.97 -1.39
CA LYS A 14 24.16 -21.82 -0.26
C LYS A 14 22.99 -21.13 0.44
N PRO A 15 21.92 -21.88 0.78
CA PRO A 15 20.83 -21.29 1.57
C PRO A 15 21.44 -20.64 2.81
N ALA A 16 21.04 -19.41 3.08
CA ALA A 16 21.48 -18.69 4.27
C ALA A 16 21.26 -19.60 5.48
N GLN A 17 22.31 -19.85 6.24
CA GLN A 17 22.20 -20.67 7.45
C GLN A 17 21.13 -20.06 8.31
N LEU A 18 20.09 -20.82 8.61
CA LEU A 18 19.00 -20.40 9.50
C LEU A 18 19.65 -19.96 10.82
N PHE A 19 19.51 -18.69 11.13
CA PHE A 19 19.96 -18.14 12.38
C PHE A 19 19.25 -18.89 13.53
N GLN A 20 20.02 -19.56 14.37
CA GLN A 20 19.49 -20.15 15.60
C GLN A 20 19.60 -19.10 16.70
N PRO A 21 18.49 -18.61 17.24
CA PRO A 21 18.51 -17.63 18.32
C PRO A 21 19.21 -18.24 19.54
N LYS A 22 20.21 -17.55 20.09
CA LYS A 22 20.96 -17.96 21.29
C LYS A 22 20.35 -17.40 22.56
N ASP A 23 19.76 -16.21 22.46
CA ASP A 23 19.15 -15.49 23.57
C ASP A 23 17.72 -15.03 23.25
N PHE A 24 16.98 -14.63 24.29
CA PHE A 24 15.63 -14.06 24.14
C PHE A 24 15.63 -12.85 23.20
N LEU A 25 16.66 -12.00 23.26
CA LEU A 25 16.81 -10.86 22.36
C LEU A 25 16.99 -11.29 20.90
N ASP A 26 17.72 -12.36 20.66
CA ASP A 26 17.89 -12.94 19.32
C ASP A 26 16.59 -13.53 18.78
N LEU A 27 15.69 -13.96 19.68
CA LEU A 27 14.38 -14.49 19.33
C LEU A 27 13.42 -13.39 18.84
N ILE A 28 13.48 -12.20 19.43
CA ILE A 28 12.60 -11.08 19.14
C ILE A 28 13.19 -10.07 18.15
N ALA A 29 14.53 -10.02 18.05
CA ALA A 29 15.23 -9.13 17.12
C ALA A 29 15.82 -9.94 15.97
N PRO A 30 15.43 -9.66 14.72
CA PRO A 30 16.01 -10.34 13.56
C PRO A 30 17.49 -10.01 13.45
N ALA A 31 18.33 -11.02 13.21
CA ALA A 31 19.79 -10.88 13.11
C ALA A 31 20.24 -9.91 11.99
N ALA A 32 19.47 -9.83 10.91
CA ALA A 32 19.74 -8.93 9.80
C ALA A 32 18.48 -8.72 8.96
N VAL A 33 18.34 -7.52 8.40
CA VAL A 33 17.37 -7.20 7.36
C VAL A 33 18.12 -6.85 6.09
N LYS A 34 17.86 -7.56 4.99
CA LYS A 34 18.46 -7.26 3.68
C LYS A 34 17.39 -6.68 2.77
N PHE A 35 17.55 -5.43 2.38
CA PHE A 35 16.65 -4.77 1.43
C PHE A 35 17.12 -4.98 0.00
N ASN A 36 16.19 -5.33 -0.89
CA ASN A 36 16.34 -5.39 -2.33
C ASN A 36 15.48 -4.26 -2.96
N THR A 37 15.42 -4.23 -4.29
CA THR A 37 14.69 -3.20 -5.04
C THR A 37 13.18 -3.22 -4.75
N ASP A 38 12.58 -4.41 -4.66
CA ASP A 38 11.13 -4.65 -4.57
C ASP A 38 10.72 -5.56 -3.41
N SER A 39 11.68 -5.95 -2.58
CA SER A 39 11.49 -6.91 -1.50
C SER A 39 12.54 -6.73 -0.41
N TYR A 40 12.38 -7.45 0.69
CA TYR A 40 13.40 -7.57 1.74
C TYR A 40 13.38 -8.97 2.35
N VAL A 41 14.48 -9.34 3.01
CA VAL A 41 14.61 -10.62 3.72
C VAL A 41 14.68 -10.35 5.20
N LEU A 42 13.82 -10.99 5.96
CA LEU A 42 13.72 -10.87 7.41
C LEU A 42 13.42 -12.24 8.03
N GLY A 43 14.27 -12.70 8.95
CA GLY A 43 14.05 -13.96 9.65
C GLY A 43 14.00 -15.18 8.72
N GLY A 44 14.72 -15.15 7.59
CA GLY A 44 14.73 -16.23 6.60
C GLY A 44 13.52 -16.23 5.65
N LEU A 45 12.59 -15.29 5.79
CA LEU A 45 11.47 -15.11 4.89
C LEU A 45 11.73 -13.96 3.91
N TYR A 46 11.29 -14.15 2.68
CA TYR A 46 11.22 -13.09 1.68
C TYR A 46 9.92 -12.33 1.85
N ARG A 47 10.01 -11.02 1.93
CA ARG A 47 8.88 -10.14 2.20
C ARG A 47 8.84 -8.96 1.25
N CYS A 48 7.66 -8.43 0.99
CA CYS A 48 7.48 -7.14 0.35
C CYS A 48 6.27 -6.42 0.93
N VAL A 49 6.28 -5.10 0.84
CA VAL A 49 5.14 -4.27 1.24
C VAL A 49 4.56 -3.59 0.02
N LEU A 50 3.26 -3.68 -0.11
CA LEU A 50 2.45 -2.97 -1.08
C LEU A 50 1.70 -1.85 -0.36
N ALA A 51 1.69 -0.64 -0.92
CA ALA A 51 0.94 0.49 -0.36
C ALA A 51 -0.29 0.76 -1.22
N LEU A 52 -1.49 0.75 -0.64
CA LEU A 52 -2.69 1.09 -1.38
C LEU A 52 -2.70 2.58 -1.74
N ARG A 53 -2.99 2.89 -3.00
CA ARG A 53 -3.06 4.27 -3.53
C ARG A 53 -4.41 4.65 -4.06
N GLY A 54 -5.10 3.73 -4.72
CA GLY A 54 -6.40 3.97 -5.33
C GLY A 54 -7.47 3.13 -4.66
N TYR A 55 -8.59 3.79 -4.38
CA TYR A 55 -9.79 3.20 -3.81
C TYR A 55 -10.96 3.39 -4.77
N PRO A 56 -11.89 2.46 -4.88
CA PRO A 56 -13.11 2.65 -5.65
C PRO A 56 -13.95 3.76 -4.99
N ALA A 57 -14.72 4.48 -5.80
CA ALA A 57 -15.63 5.51 -5.28
C ALA A 57 -16.76 4.90 -4.43
N VAL A 58 -17.19 3.69 -4.79
CA VAL A 58 -18.21 2.92 -4.07
C VAL A 58 -17.72 1.47 -3.99
N THR A 59 -17.86 0.86 -2.84
CA THR A 59 -17.63 -0.57 -2.65
C THR A 59 -18.94 -1.25 -2.26
N GLU A 60 -19.29 -2.30 -2.97
CA GLU A 60 -20.46 -3.14 -2.67
C GLU A 60 -20.08 -4.28 -1.72
N GLU A 61 -18.81 -4.60 -1.62
CA GLU A 61 -18.30 -5.71 -0.84
C GLU A 61 -17.92 -5.24 0.57
N LEU A 62 -18.64 -5.76 1.55
CA LEU A 62 -18.30 -5.57 2.95
C LEU A 62 -17.03 -6.37 3.30
N ALA A 63 -16.15 -5.76 4.09
CA ALA A 63 -14.92 -6.41 4.57
C ALA A 63 -13.92 -6.84 3.45
N LEU A 64 -13.92 -6.15 2.31
CA LEU A 64 -13.05 -6.45 1.17
C LEU A 64 -11.59 -6.68 1.55
N LEU A 65 -11.01 -5.79 2.37
CA LEU A 65 -9.62 -5.93 2.83
C LEU A 65 -9.42 -7.17 3.70
N SER A 66 -10.41 -7.51 4.52
CA SER A 66 -10.36 -8.74 5.34
C SER A 66 -10.35 -9.98 4.46
N HIS A 67 -11.10 -9.99 3.36
CA HIS A 67 -11.13 -11.11 2.43
C HIS A 67 -9.75 -11.31 1.76
N ILE A 68 -9.13 -10.24 1.27
CA ILE A 68 -7.79 -10.28 0.65
C ILE A 68 -6.74 -10.73 1.67
N CYS A 69 -6.88 -10.32 2.93
CA CYS A 69 -5.90 -10.62 3.98
C CYS A 69 -6.13 -11.97 4.68
N ASN A 70 -7.27 -12.63 4.46
CA ASN A 70 -7.55 -13.97 5.00
C ASN A 70 -6.79 -15.07 4.22
N ARG A 71 -5.52 -14.80 3.96
CA ARG A 71 -4.61 -15.67 3.19
C ARG A 71 -3.29 -15.80 3.94
N ALA A 72 -2.72 -17.00 3.94
CA ALA A 72 -1.42 -17.24 4.54
C ALA A 72 -0.34 -16.36 3.90
N GLY A 73 0.48 -15.73 4.73
CA GLY A 73 1.55 -14.86 4.28
C GLY A 73 1.13 -13.43 3.92
N VAL A 74 -0.13 -13.04 4.16
CA VAL A 74 -0.60 -11.66 3.96
C VAL A 74 -0.92 -11.04 5.31
N THR A 75 -0.39 -9.86 5.57
CA THR A 75 -0.66 -9.09 6.79
C THR A 75 -1.12 -7.69 6.41
N LEU A 76 -2.24 -7.26 7.00
CA LEU A 76 -2.80 -5.92 6.82
C LEU A 76 -2.29 -4.98 7.92
N HIS A 77 -1.77 -3.84 7.51
CA HIS A 77 -1.41 -2.74 8.38
C HIS A 77 -2.28 -1.53 8.03
N LEU A 78 -3.09 -1.10 8.97
CA LEU A 78 -4.01 0.02 8.82
C LEU A 78 -3.61 1.14 9.76
N TYR A 79 -3.32 2.31 9.21
CA TYR A 79 -3.17 3.55 9.94
C TYR A 79 -4.40 4.40 9.72
N ALA A 80 -5.07 4.74 10.81
CA ALA A 80 -6.24 5.59 10.77
C ALA A 80 -6.09 6.72 11.78
N ARG A 81 -6.36 7.95 11.38
CA ARG A 81 -6.45 9.10 12.27
C ARG A 81 -7.63 9.98 11.88
N GLN A 82 -8.28 10.52 12.85
CA GLN A 82 -9.36 11.45 12.61
C GLN A 82 -8.83 12.73 11.95
N VAL A 83 -9.58 13.26 10.99
CA VAL A 83 -9.34 14.57 10.39
C VAL A 83 -9.82 15.63 11.37
N THR A 84 -8.99 16.63 11.64
CA THR A 84 -9.41 17.77 12.46
C THR A 84 -10.31 18.69 11.65
N THR A 85 -11.16 19.49 12.32
CA THR A 85 -12.07 20.44 11.65
C THR A 85 -11.32 21.41 10.72
N ALA A 86 -10.14 21.88 11.15
CA ALA A 86 -9.32 22.76 10.33
C ALA A 86 -8.77 22.07 9.06
N GLU A 87 -8.37 20.78 9.18
CA GLU A 87 -7.95 19.98 8.03
C GLU A 87 -9.13 19.70 7.09
N GLU A 88 -10.33 19.43 7.65
CA GLU A 88 -11.55 19.21 6.87
C GLU A 88 -11.87 20.43 5.99
N ASP A 89 -11.85 21.63 6.56
CA ASP A 89 -12.06 22.86 5.82
C ASP A 89 -10.99 23.08 4.73
N ALA A 90 -9.72 22.79 5.04
CA ALA A 90 -8.62 22.88 4.07
C ALA A 90 -8.79 21.89 2.91
N ILE A 91 -9.18 20.63 3.19
CA ILE A 91 -9.46 19.60 2.18
C ILE A 91 -10.62 20.05 1.28
N TYR A 92 -11.69 20.56 1.88
CA TYR A 92 -12.83 21.07 1.14
C TYR A 92 -12.46 22.23 0.21
N HIS A 93 -11.78 23.26 0.73
CA HIS A 93 -11.34 24.39 -0.07
C HIS A 93 -10.42 23.96 -1.22
N LYS A 94 -9.51 23.02 -0.98
CA LYS A 94 -8.62 22.47 -2.00
C LYS A 94 -9.40 21.73 -3.09
N ALA A 95 -10.38 20.91 -2.71
CA ALA A 95 -11.24 20.19 -3.65
C ALA A 95 -12.06 21.15 -4.52
N VAL A 96 -12.70 22.14 -3.91
CA VAL A 96 -13.48 23.19 -4.61
C VAL A 96 -12.60 23.98 -5.57
N ASN A 97 -11.43 24.44 -5.12
CA ASN A 97 -10.52 25.23 -5.97
C ASN A 97 -10.00 24.41 -7.16
N LYS A 98 -9.61 23.15 -6.93
CA LYS A 98 -9.18 22.26 -8.00
C LYS A 98 -10.29 22.08 -9.04
N ASN A 99 -11.49 21.76 -8.60
CA ASN A 99 -12.62 21.53 -9.51
C ASN A 99 -13.05 22.81 -10.24
N ARG A 100 -12.92 24.00 -9.63
CA ARG A 100 -13.15 25.29 -10.32
C ARG A 100 -12.11 25.54 -11.41
N LEU A 101 -10.84 25.24 -11.17
CA LEU A 101 -9.78 25.33 -12.18
C LEU A 101 -10.00 24.35 -13.32
N ASP A 102 -10.36 23.11 -13.03
CA ASP A 102 -10.67 22.10 -14.05
C ASP A 102 -11.91 22.47 -14.88
N ARG A 103 -12.91 23.14 -14.28
CA ARG A 103 -14.10 23.67 -14.98
C ARG A 103 -13.76 24.87 -15.88
N SER A 104 -12.81 25.72 -15.48
CA SER A 104 -12.42 26.90 -16.24
C SER A 104 -11.49 26.57 -17.43
N SER A 105 -10.92 25.39 -17.49
CA SER A 105 -10.11 24.94 -18.63
C SER A 105 -11.04 24.57 -19.80
N GLN A 106 -11.19 25.49 -20.75
CA GLN A 106 -12.09 25.37 -21.90
C GLN A 106 -11.78 24.24 -22.87
N ASP A 107 -10.62 23.59 -22.75
CA ASP A 107 -10.11 22.62 -23.75
C ASP A 107 -10.66 21.19 -23.60
N ASN A 108 -11.46 20.88 -22.56
CA ASN A 108 -11.88 19.49 -22.37
C ASN A 108 -13.26 19.37 -21.69
N LEU A 109 -14.29 19.23 -22.51
CA LEU A 109 -15.68 19.07 -22.08
C LEU A 109 -15.88 17.92 -21.07
N LYS A 110 -15.14 16.81 -21.26
CA LYS A 110 -15.17 15.67 -20.32
C LYS A 110 -14.64 16.04 -18.94
N ARG A 111 -13.58 16.87 -18.85
CA ARG A 111 -13.03 17.33 -17.57
C ARG A 111 -14.01 18.24 -16.83
N SER A 112 -14.69 19.12 -17.57
CA SER A 112 -15.69 20.03 -16.99
C SER A 112 -16.88 19.27 -16.39
N VAL A 113 -17.43 18.29 -17.10
CA VAL A 113 -18.54 17.45 -16.61
C VAL A 113 -18.12 16.60 -15.42
N THR A 114 -16.92 16.02 -15.46
CA THR A 114 -16.38 15.23 -14.32
C THR A 114 -16.11 16.12 -13.12
N ALA A 115 -15.63 17.35 -13.32
CA ALA A 115 -15.39 18.29 -12.22
C ALA A 115 -16.70 18.71 -11.52
N GLU A 116 -17.79 18.88 -12.28
CA GLU A 116 -19.10 19.21 -11.74
C GLU A 116 -19.70 18.05 -10.92
N ALA A 117 -19.62 16.81 -11.43
CA ALA A 117 -20.02 15.63 -10.70
C ALA A 117 -19.21 15.47 -9.41
N ASN A 118 -17.88 15.61 -9.47
CA ASN A 118 -17.01 15.53 -8.30
C ASN A 118 -17.33 16.60 -7.24
N LEU A 119 -17.75 17.81 -7.65
CA LEU A 119 -18.17 18.86 -6.70
C LEU A 119 -19.45 18.48 -5.97
N GLN A 120 -20.42 17.90 -6.68
CA GLN A 120 -21.66 17.42 -6.09
C GLN A 120 -21.40 16.27 -5.12
N ASP A 121 -20.55 15.32 -5.49
CA ASP A 121 -20.15 14.19 -4.64
C ASP A 121 -19.45 14.67 -3.36
N VAL A 122 -18.48 15.58 -3.47
CA VAL A 122 -17.80 16.17 -2.31
C VAL A 122 -18.77 16.90 -1.40
N ALA A 123 -19.71 17.68 -1.96
CA ALA A 123 -20.72 18.37 -1.18
C ALA A 123 -21.66 17.39 -0.46
N ALA A 124 -22.06 16.30 -1.13
CA ALA A 124 -22.91 15.26 -0.55
C ALA A 124 -22.20 14.53 0.60
N ILE A 125 -20.92 14.16 0.42
CA ILE A 125 -20.09 13.52 1.46
C ILE A 125 -19.99 14.41 2.69
N ILE A 126 -19.71 15.70 2.52
CA ILE A 126 -19.59 16.64 3.64
C ILE A 126 -20.93 16.84 4.34
N ALA A 127 -22.03 16.96 3.57
CA ALA A 127 -23.36 17.11 4.14
C ALA A 127 -23.75 15.85 4.95
N SER A 128 -23.43 14.67 4.45
CA SER A 128 -23.66 13.39 5.14
C SER A 128 -22.82 13.29 6.42
N ALA A 129 -21.52 13.57 6.34
CA ALA A 129 -20.61 13.55 7.49
C ALA A 129 -21.09 14.49 8.61
N ARG A 130 -21.50 15.71 8.26
CA ARG A 130 -22.04 16.68 9.22
C ARG A 130 -23.39 16.26 9.81
N LYS A 131 -24.27 15.71 8.98
CA LYS A 131 -25.60 15.23 9.43
C LYS A 131 -25.47 14.04 10.37
N ASN A 132 -24.62 13.09 10.05
CA ASN A 132 -24.42 11.86 10.79
C ASN A 132 -23.42 12.02 11.94
N ARG A 133 -22.72 13.16 12.02
CA ARG A 133 -21.60 13.39 12.96
C ARG A 133 -20.47 12.36 12.79
N GLU A 134 -20.27 11.88 11.57
CA GLU A 134 -19.20 10.97 11.22
C GLU A 134 -17.96 11.78 10.81
N PRO A 135 -16.85 11.70 11.54
CA PRO A 135 -15.66 12.43 11.18
C PRO A 135 -15.00 11.80 9.95
N LEU A 136 -14.41 12.63 9.10
CA LEU A 136 -13.52 12.14 8.06
C LEU A 136 -12.27 11.50 8.69
N ILE A 137 -11.77 10.46 8.07
CA ILE A 137 -10.61 9.69 8.55
C ILE A 137 -9.50 9.73 7.49
N HIS A 138 -8.29 10.13 7.91
CA HIS A 138 -7.09 9.84 7.15
C HIS A 138 -6.76 8.36 7.32
N CYS A 139 -6.66 7.65 6.21
CA CYS A 139 -6.38 6.23 6.19
C CYS A 139 -5.17 5.94 5.28
N ALA A 140 -4.24 5.14 5.79
CA ALA A 140 -3.16 4.54 4.99
C ALA A 140 -3.18 3.03 5.19
N VAL A 141 -3.15 2.28 4.10
CA VAL A 141 -3.25 0.82 4.10
C VAL A 141 -2.03 0.23 3.44
N PHE A 142 -1.36 -0.67 4.14
CA PHE A 142 -0.22 -1.42 3.66
C PHE A 142 -0.50 -2.91 3.77
N LEU A 143 -0.10 -3.67 2.76
CA LEU A 143 -0.14 -5.12 2.74
C LEU A 143 1.29 -5.65 2.78
N GLU A 144 1.66 -6.33 3.85
CA GLU A 144 2.92 -7.06 3.92
C GLU A 144 2.69 -8.48 3.44
N LEU A 145 3.47 -8.90 2.45
CA LEU A 145 3.46 -10.25 1.91
C LEU A 145 4.73 -10.96 2.37
N ALA A 146 4.61 -12.22 2.78
CA ALA A 146 5.72 -13.03 3.27
C ALA A 146 5.66 -14.44 2.68
N ALA A 147 6.81 -14.95 2.19
CA ALA A 147 6.95 -16.28 1.62
C ALA A 147 8.32 -16.88 1.92
N LYS A 148 8.47 -18.17 1.71
CA LYS A 148 9.71 -18.91 1.99
C LYS A 148 10.74 -18.77 0.88
N SER A 149 10.31 -18.47 -0.35
CA SER A 149 11.20 -18.27 -1.50
C SER A 149 10.83 -17.02 -2.29
N PRO A 150 11.75 -16.48 -3.11
CA PRO A 150 11.44 -15.33 -3.98
C PRO A 150 10.34 -15.65 -5.00
N GLU A 151 10.32 -16.89 -5.49
CA GLU A 151 9.35 -17.38 -6.47
C GLU A 151 7.94 -17.42 -5.85
N GLU A 152 7.81 -17.96 -4.64
CA GLU A 152 6.55 -17.97 -3.89
C GLU A 152 6.08 -16.56 -3.58
N LEU A 153 6.99 -15.66 -3.19
CA LEU A 153 6.65 -14.25 -2.94
C LEU A 153 6.11 -13.58 -4.20
N ARG A 154 6.71 -13.85 -5.36
CA ARG A 154 6.25 -13.32 -6.63
C ARG A 154 4.86 -13.81 -6.97
N LEU A 155 4.60 -15.11 -6.84
CA LEU A 155 3.28 -15.70 -7.07
C LEU A 155 2.23 -15.09 -6.13
N LEU A 156 2.53 -14.99 -4.84
CA LEU A 156 1.64 -14.39 -3.86
C LEU A 156 1.33 -12.92 -4.20
N ARG A 157 2.33 -12.16 -4.63
CA ARG A 157 2.16 -10.77 -5.05
C ARG A 157 1.27 -10.65 -6.29
N ASP A 158 1.46 -11.52 -7.28
CA ASP A 158 0.66 -11.51 -8.51
C ASP A 158 -0.80 -11.89 -8.20
N GLU A 159 -1.05 -12.86 -7.34
CA GLU A 159 -2.38 -13.26 -6.88
C GLU A 159 -3.10 -12.13 -6.11
N VAL A 160 -2.42 -11.53 -5.13
CA VAL A 160 -2.97 -10.39 -4.37
C VAL A 160 -3.22 -9.19 -5.29
N GLY A 161 -2.31 -8.93 -6.24
CA GLY A 161 -2.47 -7.88 -7.24
C GLY A 161 -3.68 -8.08 -8.13
N ALA A 162 -3.96 -9.32 -8.54
CA ALA A 162 -5.15 -9.65 -9.32
C ALA A 162 -6.45 -9.43 -8.51
N GLU A 163 -6.47 -9.79 -7.23
CA GLU A 163 -7.62 -9.55 -6.34
C GLU A 163 -7.85 -8.06 -6.10
N LEU A 164 -6.77 -7.30 -5.83
CA LEU A 164 -6.86 -5.84 -5.70
C LEU A 164 -7.44 -5.21 -6.97
N THR A 165 -6.97 -5.64 -8.14
CA THR A 165 -7.47 -5.14 -9.43
C THR A 165 -8.96 -5.46 -9.63
N ARG A 166 -9.40 -6.68 -9.26
CA ARG A 166 -10.81 -7.09 -9.30
C ARG A 166 -11.67 -6.21 -8.40
N ALA A 167 -11.14 -5.86 -7.23
CA ALA A 167 -11.77 -4.98 -6.26
C ALA A 167 -11.67 -3.48 -6.63
N LYS A 168 -11.13 -3.14 -7.81
CA LYS A 168 -10.86 -1.76 -8.24
C LYS A 168 -9.94 -0.99 -7.28
N LEU A 169 -9.13 -1.70 -6.51
CA LEU A 169 -8.06 -1.15 -5.69
C LEU A 169 -6.76 -1.11 -6.49
N SER A 170 -5.93 -0.13 -6.23
CA SER A 170 -4.58 -0.09 -6.79
C SER A 170 -3.54 0.01 -5.69
N ALA A 171 -2.45 -0.74 -5.84
CA ALA A 171 -1.34 -0.74 -4.91
C ALA A 171 -0.02 -0.38 -5.60
N ASP A 172 0.81 0.33 -4.89
CA ASP A 172 2.18 0.67 -5.28
C ASP A 172 3.13 -0.38 -4.70
N PRO A 173 3.98 -1.02 -5.51
CA PRO A 173 4.93 -2.03 -5.03
C PRO A 173 6.12 -1.46 -4.26
N LEU A 174 6.17 -0.16 -4.02
CA LEU A 174 7.23 0.53 -3.27
C LEU A 174 8.64 0.22 -3.80
N LEU A 175 8.83 0.29 -5.11
CA LEU A 175 10.14 0.07 -5.72
C LEU A 175 11.19 1.03 -5.12
N LEU A 176 12.34 0.47 -4.69
CA LEU A 176 13.42 1.18 -3.99
C LEU A 176 13.03 1.80 -2.63
N ARG A 177 11.80 1.56 -2.16
CA ARG A 177 11.25 2.12 -0.91
C ARG A 177 10.78 1.03 0.07
N GLN A 178 11.25 -0.20 -0.11
CA GLN A 178 10.88 -1.32 0.76
C GLN A 178 11.35 -1.14 2.22
N ARG A 179 12.37 -0.29 2.45
CA ARG A 179 12.80 0.09 3.80
C ARG A 179 11.73 0.91 4.52
N GLU A 180 11.16 1.91 3.86
CA GLU A 180 10.05 2.70 4.41
C GLU A 180 8.79 1.85 4.56
N GLY A 181 8.55 0.94 3.59
CA GLY A 181 7.49 -0.06 3.69
C GLY A 181 7.64 -0.93 4.93
N PHE A 182 8.82 -1.49 5.17
CA PHE A 182 9.12 -2.27 6.38
C PHE A 182 8.86 -1.47 7.68
N LEU A 183 9.32 -0.22 7.75
CA LEU A 183 9.09 0.63 8.92
C LEU A 183 7.58 0.92 9.12
N SER A 184 6.81 1.00 8.04
CA SER A 184 5.36 1.20 8.10
C SER A 184 4.59 -0.10 8.41
N ALA A 185 5.15 -1.26 8.07
CA ALA A 185 4.57 -2.58 8.37
C ALA A 185 5.01 -3.15 9.72
N ASN A 186 5.75 -2.40 10.52
CA ASN A 186 6.17 -2.83 11.85
C ASN A 186 5.06 -2.50 12.88
N PRO A 187 4.67 -3.43 13.77
CA PRO A 187 3.60 -3.19 14.77
C PRO A 187 3.89 -2.04 15.75
N VAL A 188 5.15 -1.66 15.93
CA VAL A 188 5.55 -0.48 16.72
C VAL A 188 5.75 0.73 15.82
N GLY A 189 5.53 0.54 14.52
CA GLY A 189 5.90 1.50 13.50
C GLY A 189 4.95 2.69 13.40
N ARG A 190 5.44 3.65 12.70
CA ARG A 190 4.70 4.82 12.24
C ARG A 190 4.61 4.73 10.71
N ASN A 191 3.64 5.41 10.11
CA ASN A 191 3.62 5.57 8.66
C ASN A 191 4.87 6.35 8.20
N ALA A 192 5.92 5.62 7.82
CA ALA A 192 7.18 6.19 7.33
C ALA A 192 7.07 6.68 5.88
N LEU A 193 6.02 6.27 5.16
CA LEU A 193 5.75 6.67 3.78
C LEU A 193 5.05 8.03 3.68
N GLY A 194 4.48 8.50 4.80
CA GLY A 194 3.88 9.82 4.93
C GLY A 194 2.58 10.01 4.16
N ALA A 195 2.17 11.27 4.05
CA ALA A 195 0.86 11.70 3.53
C ALA A 195 0.58 11.30 2.07
N GLN A 196 1.60 10.96 1.27
CA GLN A 196 1.39 10.57 -0.14
C GLN A 196 0.58 9.26 -0.29
N PHE A 197 0.58 8.41 0.74
CA PHE A 197 -0.20 7.17 0.79
C PHE A 197 -1.44 7.27 1.68
N GLU A 198 -1.62 8.40 2.36
CA GLU A 198 -2.85 8.66 3.10
C GLU A 198 -3.97 9.08 2.14
N ARG A 199 -5.17 8.59 2.43
CA ARG A 199 -6.40 8.97 1.76
C ARG A 199 -7.43 9.36 2.79
N VAL A 200 -8.21 10.38 2.46
CA VAL A 200 -9.34 10.78 3.29
C VAL A 200 -10.53 9.94 2.88
N LEU A 201 -11.11 9.26 3.84
CA LEU A 201 -12.30 8.44 3.71
C LEU A 201 -13.41 9.02 4.59
N PRO A 202 -14.67 8.97 4.13
CA PRO A 202 -15.82 9.32 4.95
C PRO A 202 -16.09 8.29 6.04
#